data_7ed0f8949c46b0dcd7e25e2af13f6d6a
#
_entry.id   7ed0f8949c46b0dcd7e25e2af13f6d6a
#
_cell.length_a   1.000
_cell.length_b   1.000
_cell.length_c   1.000
_cell.angle_alpha   90.00
_cell.angle_beta   90.00
_cell.angle_gamma   90.00
#
_symmetry.space_group_name_H-M   'P 1'
#
loop_
_entity.id
_entity.type
_entity.pdbx_description
1 polymer ?
#
loop_
_entity_poly.entity_id
_entity_poly.type
_entity_poly.pdbx_seq_one_letter_code
_entity_poly.pdbx_strand_id
1 'polypeptide(L)'
;MTAGPIVLPDSGDLSPYVQRVLPRSSGLFWDGRWQEGAGQAIATFNPSTGERLADVTSAGSAEVDASVASAKAAFPAWAESPPLQRAALLREAARRVRLHSRELALLDAANCGNPVRAMQMDAEIAATQLDYFAGLVLEIKGETIPTANGALNYTLREPLGPVARIFPFNHPFMFAAGKIAAPLAAGNTVILKPPEQAPLSTIRLMEILDGLFPPGVLNCIAGGRDTGAALSVHPDVQAVALIGSVGAGKAVLRSAAETMKRTLLELGGKNAMVIYPDADLRSAVEGAVRGMNFTWCGQSCGSTSRLYVHRSLHDEFMQRVTQELARKHRPGIATHLDTTMGAMASRAQYDRTLHYIQAGIDEGATLLTGGRTARDAQLKDGLFIEPTIFTGVRPDMRIAREEIFGPVLSVFSWDDEDRMLAEVNGTELGLTASVWTTSLNTGLRAAKRIQSGYVWVNECSVHIPGAPFGGYKQSGVGREECKEELLEFTQLKNVNVKLG
;
A
#
# COMPACT_ATOMS: atom_id res chain seq x y z
N MET A 1 21.60 14.68 17.31
CA MET A 1 21.47 13.33 17.90
C MET A 1 19.99 12.99 17.87
N THR A 2 19.57 12.05 17.02
CA THR A 2 18.19 11.54 17.02
C THR A 2 17.93 10.90 18.40
N ALA A 3 16.82 11.26 19.04
CA ALA A 3 16.41 10.64 20.31
C ALA A 3 16.31 9.13 20.11
N GLY A 4 16.79 8.35 21.08
CA GLY A 4 16.62 6.89 21.05
C GLY A 4 15.14 6.48 21.06
N PRO A 5 14.82 5.21 20.73
CA PRO A 5 13.45 4.73 20.68
C PRO A 5 12.77 4.83 22.04
N ILE A 6 11.47 5.12 22.00
CA ILE A 6 10.64 5.15 23.20
C ILE A 6 10.37 3.71 23.66
N VAL A 7 10.63 3.44 24.93
CA VAL A 7 10.33 2.11 25.52
C VAL A 7 8.83 2.00 25.77
N LEU A 8 8.21 0.99 25.16
CA LEU A 8 6.79 0.66 25.29
C LEU A 8 6.61 -0.71 25.97
N PRO A 9 5.52 -0.91 26.74
CA PRO A 9 5.19 -2.22 27.33
C PRO A 9 5.00 -3.33 26.27
N ASP A 10 5.22 -4.58 26.66
CA ASP A 10 5.07 -5.75 25.78
C ASP A 10 3.66 -6.37 25.83
N SER A 11 2.78 -5.86 26.69
CA SER A 11 1.41 -6.33 26.87
C SER A 11 0.47 -5.20 27.30
N GLY A 12 -0.83 -5.37 27.04
CA GLY A 12 -1.88 -4.49 27.49
C GLY A 12 -2.19 -3.32 26.54
N ASP A 13 -2.66 -2.23 27.13
CA ASP A 13 -3.07 -1.01 26.42
C ASP A 13 -1.90 -0.04 26.25
N LEU A 14 -1.63 0.35 25.01
CA LEU A 14 -0.61 1.33 24.67
C LEU A 14 -1.17 2.76 24.46
N SER A 15 -2.48 2.97 24.61
CA SER A 15 -3.11 4.31 24.45
C SER A 15 -2.42 5.40 25.28
N PRO A 16 -2.00 5.18 26.56
CA PRO A 16 -1.34 6.20 27.35
C PRO A 16 0.01 6.68 26.80
N TYR A 17 0.59 5.92 25.86
CA TYR A 17 1.89 6.23 25.26
C TYR A 17 1.76 6.98 23.93
N VAL A 18 0.57 7.09 23.33
CA VAL A 18 0.35 7.73 22.03
C VAL A 18 0.90 9.16 22.01
N GLN A 19 0.59 9.96 23.04
CA GLN A 19 1.08 11.35 23.12
C GLN A 19 2.61 11.47 23.13
N ARG A 20 3.32 10.44 23.59
CA ARG A 20 4.79 10.43 23.67
C ARG A 20 5.45 10.14 22.34
N VAL A 21 4.74 9.47 21.42
CA VAL A 21 5.23 9.09 20.08
C VAL A 21 4.76 10.03 18.97
N LEU A 22 3.85 10.97 19.29
CA LEU A 22 3.42 11.97 18.29
C LEU A 22 4.63 12.74 17.73
N PRO A 23 4.62 13.05 16.42
CA PRO A 23 5.65 13.89 15.84
C PRO A 23 5.60 15.30 16.44
N ARG A 24 6.76 15.95 16.51
CA ARG A 24 6.89 17.32 17.01
C ARG A 24 6.66 18.36 15.91
N SER A 25 6.75 17.92 14.67
CA SER A 25 6.74 18.75 13.48
C SER A 25 5.36 18.77 12.80
N SER A 26 5.08 19.85 12.08
CA SER A 26 3.78 20.09 11.44
C SER A 26 3.58 19.39 10.07
N GLY A 27 4.58 18.64 9.58
CA GLY A 27 4.45 17.81 8.37
C GLY A 27 5.02 18.41 7.09
N LEU A 28 5.77 19.51 7.16
CA LEU A 28 6.46 20.13 6.03
C LEU A 28 7.98 20.02 6.20
N PHE A 29 8.64 19.24 5.34
CA PHE A 29 10.09 19.01 5.41
C PHE A 29 10.70 19.04 4.01
N TRP A 30 11.60 19.98 3.77
CA TRP A 30 12.47 20.04 2.59
C TRP A 30 13.76 20.81 2.89
N ASP A 31 14.75 20.70 2.02
CA ASP A 31 16.08 21.30 2.20
C ASP A 31 16.75 20.90 3.53
N GLY A 32 16.50 19.65 3.96
CA GLY A 32 17.05 19.09 5.20
C GLY A 32 16.54 19.73 6.48
N ARG A 33 15.42 20.44 6.45
CA ARG A 33 14.84 21.10 7.63
C ARG A 33 13.33 21.12 7.64
N TRP A 34 12.77 21.21 8.82
CA TRP A 34 11.35 21.43 9.01
C TRP A 34 10.98 22.87 8.66
N GLN A 35 9.86 23.06 8.01
CA GLN A 35 9.39 24.33 7.52
C GLN A 35 8.08 24.73 8.20
N GLU A 36 7.90 26.03 8.37
CA GLU A 36 6.59 26.61 8.69
C GLU A 36 5.84 26.82 7.38
N GLY A 37 4.53 26.47 7.36
CA GLY A 37 3.67 26.68 6.20
C GLY A 37 2.51 27.59 6.53
N ALA A 38 2.03 28.31 5.52
CA ALA A 38 0.85 29.17 5.61
C ALA A 38 -0.47 28.41 5.32
N GLY A 39 -0.37 27.10 5.03
CA GLY A 39 -1.51 26.28 4.64
C GLY A 39 -2.50 26.01 5.78
N GLN A 40 -3.67 25.53 5.42
CA GLN A 40 -4.72 25.18 6.38
C GLN A 40 -4.28 24.01 7.26
N ALA A 41 -4.56 24.08 8.56
CA ALA A 41 -4.37 22.96 9.47
C ALA A 41 -5.41 21.86 9.20
N ILE A 42 -4.93 20.62 9.08
CA ILE A 42 -5.75 19.41 8.99
C ILE A 42 -5.71 18.72 10.34
N ALA A 43 -6.85 18.62 11.01
CA ALA A 43 -6.96 17.85 12.25
C ALA A 43 -6.93 16.33 11.95
N THR A 44 -6.13 15.59 12.70
CA THR A 44 -6.06 14.13 12.63
C THR A 44 -6.72 13.51 13.86
N PHE A 45 -7.35 12.35 13.68
CA PHE A 45 -8.14 11.71 14.71
C PHE A 45 -7.75 10.25 14.88
N ASN A 46 -7.97 9.74 16.10
CA ASN A 46 -7.93 8.32 16.37
C ASN A 46 -9.26 7.67 15.94
N PRO A 47 -9.29 6.83 14.92
CA PRO A 47 -10.54 6.24 14.45
C PRO A 47 -11.14 5.21 15.42
N SER A 48 -10.36 4.72 16.40
CA SER A 48 -10.87 3.83 17.46
C SER A 48 -11.64 4.56 18.57
N THR A 49 -11.35 5.85 18.81
CA THR A 49 -11.93 6.60 19.93
C THR A 49 -12.61 7.90 19.52
N GLY A 50 -12.37 8.38 18.30
CA GLY A 50 -12.80 9.70 17.86
C GLY A 50 -11.96 10.87 18.43
N GLU A 51 -10.95 10.58 19.25
CA GLU A 51 -10.09 11.59 19.86
C GLU A 51 -9.21 12.29 18.83
N ARG A 52 -9.07 13.62 18.96
CA ARG A 52 -8.13 14.40 18.16
C ARG A 52 -6.69 14.13 18.63
N LEU A 53 -5.81 13.80 17.68
CA LEU A 53 -4.41 13.48 17.94
C LEU A 53 -3.49 14.70 17.76
N ALA A 54 -3.57 15.34 16.59
CA ALA A 54 -2.70 16.46 16.23
C ALA A 54 -3.28 17.26 15.06
N ASP A 55 -2.71 18.44 14.83
CA ASP A 55 -2.89 19.21 13.59
C ASP A 55 -1.66 19.08 12.71
N VAL A 56 -1.90 18.96 11.42
CA VAL A 56 -0.86 18.89 10.39
C VAL A 56 -1.09 20.02 9.39
N THR A 57 -0.03 20.73 9.03
CA THR A 57 -0.12 21.80 8.04
C THR A 57 -0.24 21.23 6.63
N SER A 58 -1.27 21.61 5.90
CA SER A 58 -1.45 21.23 4.49
C SER A 58 -0.55 22.10 3.60
N ALA A 59 0.26 21.47 2.75
CA ALA A 59 1.02 22.20 1.75
C ALA A 59 0.10 22.78 0.67
N GLY A 60 0.21 24.08 0.41
CA GLY A 60 -0.36 24.76 -0.74
C GLY A 60 0.59 24.74 -1.94
N SER A 61 0.26 25.50 -3.00
CA SER A 61 1.11 25.56 -4.21
C SER A 61 2.53 26.06 -3.92
N ALA A 62 2.67 27.06 -3.07
CA ALA A 62 3.99 27.63 -2.74
C ALA A 62 4.91 26.61 -2.04
N GLU A 63 4.38 25.82 -1.11
CA GLU A 63 5.13 24.78 -0.41
C GLU A 63 5.45 23.60 -1.35
N VAL A 64 4.54 23.28 -2.29
CA VAL A 64 4.81 22.29 -3.35
C VAL A 64 5.96 22.77 -4.22
N ASP A 65 5.91 24.01 -4.73
CA ASP A 65 6.96 24.59 -5.57
C ASP A 65 8.31 24.62 -4.84
N ALA A 66 8.33 25.02 -3.57
CA ALA A 66 9.54 25.08 -2.76
C ALA A 66 10.15 23.68 -2.53
N SER A 67 9.33 22.68 -2.22
CA SER A 67 9.77 21.29 -2.01
C SER A 67 10.33 20.67 -3.30
N VAL A 68 9.69 20.93 -4.44
CA VAL A 68 10.14 20.47 -5.76
C VAL A 68 11.42 21.17 -6.17
N ALA A 69 11.54 22.50 -5.93
CA ALA A 69 12.77 23.24 -6.19
C ALA A 69 13.95 22.70 -5.37
N SER A 70 13.72 22.40 -4.08
CA SER A 70 14.73 21.75 -3.22
C SER A 70 15.16 20.39 -3.77
N ALA A 71 14.20 19.54 -4.15
CA ALA A 71 14.47 18.23 -4.75
C ALA A 71 15.26 18.34 -6.06
N LYS A 72 14.90 19.30 -6.92
CA LYS A 72 15.58 19.58 -8.19
C LYS A 72 17.01 20.06 -7.97
N ALA A 73 17.23 20.93 -7.00
CA ALA A 73 18.57 21.45 -6.67
C ALA A 73 19.51 20.35 -6.14
N ALA A 74 18.99 19.42 -5.34
CA ALA A 74 19.76 18.30 -4.79
C ALA A 74 20.05 17.18 -5.81
N PHE A 75 19.25 17.08 -6.87
CA PHE A 75 19.28 15.97 -7.82
C PHE A 75 20.63 15.72 -8.47
N PRO A 76 21.36 16.72 -9.07
CA PRO A 76 22.60 16.44 -9.77
C PRO A 76 23.65 15.77 -8.89
N ALA A 77 23.89 16.31 -7.70
CA ALA A 77 24.86 15.74 -6.77
C ALA A 77 24.47 14.35 -6.26
N TRP A 78 23.16 14.09 -6.06
CA TRP A 78 22.66 12.78 -5.65
C TRP A 78 22.76 11.76 -6.79
N ALA A 79 22.42 12.13 -8.01
CA ALA A 79 22.51 11.28 -9.20
C ALA A 79 23.95 10.81 -9.47
N GLU A 80 24.93 11.70 -9.28
CA GLU A 80 26.35 11.41 -9.45
C GLU A 80 26.99 10.70 -8.24
N SER A 81 26.28 10.58 -7.11
CA SER A 81 26.82 9.93 -5.92
C SER A 81 27.14 8.44 -6.18
N PRO A 82 28.21 7.89 -5.57
CA PRO A 82 28.56 6.49 -5.74
C PRO A 82 27.40 5.57 -5.37
N PRO A 83 27.03 4.56 -6.20
CA PRO A 83 25.91 3.66 -5.90
C PRO A 83 26.00 2.99 -4.52
N LEU A 84 27.20 2.57 -4.10
CA LEU A 84 27.40 1.94 -2.79
C LEU A 84 27.21 2.90 -1.62
N GLN A 85 27.39 4.20 -1.81
CA GLN A 85 27.04 5.21 -0.81
C GLN A 85 25.51 5.30 -0.64
N ARG A 86 24.76 5.31 -1.74
CA ARG A 86 23.28 5.25 -1.69
C ARG A 86 22.80 4.00 -0.98
N ALA A 87 23.41 2.82 -1.29
CA ALA A 87 23.11 1.58 -0.60
C ALA A 87 23.36 1.64 0.91
N ALA A 88 24.46 2.25 1.34
CA ALA A 88 24.78 2.38 2.76
C ALA A 88 23.74 3.25 3.50
N LEU A 89 23.29 4.35 2.90
CA LEU A 89 22.27 5.22 3.47
C LEU A 89 20.90 4.52 3.55
N LEU A 90 20.51 3.73 2.53
CA LEU A 90 19.29 2.93 2.56
C LEU A 90 19.32 1.85 3.65
N ARG A 91 20.45 1.17 3.86
CA ARG A 91 20.62 0.20 4.95
C ARG A 91 20.55 0.87 6.33
N GLU A 92 21.11 2.06 6.47
CA GLU A 92 20.98 2.82 7.71
C GLU A 92 19.53 3.27 7.95
N ALA A 93 18.78 3.64 6.90
CA ALA A 93 17.34 3.90 6.99
C ALA A 93 16.60 2.65 7.46
N ALA A 94 16.88 1.47 6.90
CA ALA A 94 16.30 0.19 7.31
C ALA A 94 16.58 -0.11 8.79
N ARG A 95 17.82 0.11 9.25
CA ARG A 95 18.21 -0.05 10.65
C ARG A 95 17.43 0.88 11.57
N ARG A 96 17.26 2.15 11.19
CA ARG A 96 16.48 3.12 11.98
C ARG A 96 15.00 2.74 12.03
N VAL A 97 14.40 2.30 10.92
CA VAL A 97 13.01 1.83 10.88
C VAL A 97 12.80 0.65 11.83
N ARG A 98 13.69 -0.36 11.82
CA ARG A 98 13.62 -1.50 12.76
C ARG A 98 13.74 -1.05 14.21
N LEU A 99 14.69 -0.14 14.50
CA LEU A 99 14.91 0.38 15.84
C LEU A 99 13.68 1.11 16.41
N HIS A 100 12.94 1.82 15.57
CA HIS A 100 11.77 2.61 15.92
C HIS A 100 10.42 1.92 15.58
N SER A 101 10.46 0.62 15.27
CA SER A 101 9.30 -0.15 14.79
C SER A 101 8.07 -0.04 15.69
N ARG A 102 8.24 -0.10 17.01
CA ARG A 102 7.13 -0.09 17.97
C ARG A 102 6.44 1.27 18.08
N GLU A 103 7.19 2.36 18.03
CA GLU A 103 6.60 3.72 18.06
C GLU A 103 5.90 4.06 16.74
N LEU A 104 6.47 3.66 15.58
CA LEU A 104 5.82 3.82 14.28
C LEU A 104 4.52 3.00 14.20
N ALA A 105 4.56 1.76 14.67
CA ALA A 105 3.38 0.90 14.75
C ALA A 105 2.28 1.46 15.67
N LEU A 106 2.66 2.03 16.81
CA LEU A 106 1.69 2.66 17.72
C LEU A 106 1.05 3.91 17.10
N LEU A 107 1.83 4.71 16.36
CA LEU A 107 1.29 5.84 15.62
C LEU A 107 0.30 5.43 14.55
N ASP A 108 0.63 4.40 13.74
CA ASP A 108 -0.31 3.89 12.74
C ASP A 108 -1.56 3.32 13.41
N ALA A 109 -1.41 2.55 14.50
CA ALA A 109 -2.57 2.05 15.24
C ALA A 109 -3.48 3.17 15.73
N ALA A 110 -2.91 4.24 16.27
CA ALA A 110 -3.68 5.39 16.76
C ALA A 110 -4.28 6.24 15.63
N ASN A 111 -3.60 6.37 14.47
CA ASN A 111 -3.98 7.32 13.43
C ASN A 111 -4.69 6.70 12.22
N CYS A 112 -4.45 5.40 11.89
CA CYS A 112 -5.18 4.71 10.82
C CYS A 112 -6.14 3.61 11.32
N GLY A 113 -6.07 3.25 12.62
CA GLY A 113 -6.99 2.30 13.23
C GLY A 113 -6.63 0.83 13.07
N ASN A 114 -5.49 0.49 12.51
CA ASN A 114 -5.04 -0.89 12.39
C ASN A 114 -4.43 -1.43 13.69
N PRO A 115 -4.61 -2.71 14.07
CA PRO A 115 -4.06 -3.25 15.31
C PRO A 115 -2.54 -3.06 15.41
N VAL A 116 -2.07 -2.52 16.53
CA VAL A 116 -0.65 -2.16 16.74
C VAL A 116 0.30 -3.35 16.51
N ARG A 117 -0.11 -4.56 16.89
CA ARG A 117 0.71 -5.76 16.70
C ARG A 117 0.88 -6.10 15.21
N ALA A 118 -0.15 -5.86 14.40
CA ALA A 118 -0.06 -6.03 12.94
C ALA A 118 0.85 -4.96 12.32
N MET A 119 0.77 -3.71 12.77
CA MET A 119 1.63 -2.62 12.27
C MET A 119 3.12 -2.80 12.63
N GLN A 120 3.45 -3.57 13.67
CA GLN A 120 4.84 -3.92 13.94
C GLN A 120 5.50 -4.73 12.82
N MET A 121 4.73 -5.56 12.11
CA MET A 121 5.22 -6.31 10.94
C MET A 121 5.53 -5.39 9.76
N ASP A 122 4.82 -4.29 9.61
CA ASP A 122 5.03 -3.29 8.56
C ASP A 122 6.44 -2.68 8.61
N ALA A 123 7.02 -2.55 9.80
CA ALA A 123 8.39 -2.07 9.96
C ALA A 123 9.42 -3.03 9.35
N GLU A 124 9.24 -4.33 9.54
CA GLU A 124 10.14 -5.32 8.93
C GLU A 124 9.95 -5.41 7.42
N ILE A 125 8.72 -5.32 6.93
CA ILE A 125 8.42 -5.26 5.49
C ILE A 125 9.11 -4.05 4.85
N ALA A 126 8.93 -2.85 5.42
CA ALA A 126 9.54 -1.62 4.91
C ALA A 126 11.09 -1.68 4.96
N ALA A 127 11.66 -2.17 6.06
CA ALA A 127 13.09 -2.31 6.20
C ALA A 127 13.67 -3.35 5.23
N THR A 128 12.96 -4.44 4.98
CA THR A 128 13.33 -5.45 3.99
C THR A 128 13.32 -4.87 2.57
N GLN A 129 12.36 -4.03 2.21
CA GLN A 129 12.34 -3.33 0.92
C GLN A 129 13.54 -2.37 0.77
N LEU A 130 13.88 -1.62 1.82
CA LEU A 130 15.06 -0.76 1.84
C LEU A 130 16.36 -1.56 1.62
N ASP A 131 16.51 -2.69 2.32
CA ASP A 131 17.67 -3.58 2.17
C ASP A 131 17.73 -4.24 0.79
N TYR A 132 16.57 -4.66 0.26
CA TYR A 132 16.46 -5.25 -1.08
C TYR A 132 16.95 -4.29 -2.16
N PHE A 133 16.43 -3.06 -2.21
CA PHE A 133 16.85 -2.08 -3.21
C PHE A 133 18.28 -1.57 -2.96
N ALA A 134 18.75 -1.52 -1.71
CA ALA A 134 20.16 -1.26 -1.42
C ALA A 134 21.08 -2.35 -2.00
N GLY A 135 20.61 -3.60 -2.09
CA GLY A 135 21.31 -4.69 -2.77
C GLY A 135 21.35 -4.57 -4.29
N LEU A 136 20.39 -3.84 -4.87
CA LEU A 136 20.22 -3.73 -6.32
C LEU A 136 20.86 -2.49 -6.96
N VAL A 137 21.52 -1.62 -6.21
CA VAL A 137 22.08 -0.36 -6.74
C VAL A 137 23.06 -0.59 -7.90
N LEU A 138 23.74 -1.75 -7.97
CA LEU A 138 24.66 -2.12 -9.06
C LEU A 138 23.96 -2.85 -10.21
N GLU A 139 22.65 -3.07 -10.14
CA GLU A 139 21.87 -3.68 -11.23
C GLU A 139 21.30 -2.64 -12.22
N ILE A 140 21.59 -1.36 -12.03
CA ILE A 140 21.31 -0.28 -12.98
C ILE A 140 22.39 -0.31 -14.06
N LYS A 141 22.28 -1.29 -14.96
CA LYS A 141 23.26 -1.57 -16.01
C LYS A 141 22.73 -1.16 -17.38
N GLY A 142 23.63 -0.69 -18.25
CA GLY A 142 23.41 -0.62 -19.69
C GLY A 142 23.93 -1.89 -20.38
N GLU A 143 23.81 -1.87 -21.69
CA GLU A 143 24.23 -2.96 -22.59
C GLU A 143 25.23 -2.46 -23.62
N THR A 144 26.13 -3.33 -24.06
CA THR A 144 26.96 -3.08 -25.24
C THR A 144 26.30 -3.76 -26.44
N ILE A 145 25.98 -3.02 -27.48
CA ILE A 145 25.25 -3.51 -28.65
C ILE A 145 26.27 -3.79 -29.75
N PRO A 146 26.28 -5.02 -30.32
CA PRO A 146 27.19 -5.37 -31.42
C PRO A 146 26.95 -4.46 -32.62
N THR A 147 28.04 -3.88 -33.13
CA THR A 147 28.05 -3.03 -34.33
C THR A 147 29.09 -3.53 -35.33
N ALA A 148 28.89 -3.21 -36.63
CA ALA A 148 29.88 -3.47 -37.66
C ALA A 148 30.92 -2.34 -37.74
N ASN A 149 32.08 -2.62 -38.32
CA ASN A 149 33.07 -1.63 -38.76
C ASN A 149 33.71 -0.75 -37.67
N GLY A 150 34.06 -1.34 -36.53
CA GLY A 150 34.85 -0.65 -35.50
C GLY A 150 34.11 0.50 -34.79
N ALA A 151 32.80 0.53 -34.83
CA ALA A 151 32.00 1.43 -34.00
C ALA A 151 31.74 0.81 -32.60
N LEU A 152 31.54 1.66 -31.59
CA LEU A 152 31.09 1.26 -30.26
C LEU A 152 29.70 1.81 -30.03
N ASN A 153 28.75 0.91 -29.71
CA ASN A 153 27.42 1.31 -29.29
C ASN A 153 27.11 0.73 -27.91
N TYR A 154 26.63 1.57 -27.01
CA TYR A 154 26.24 1.17 -25.67
C TYR A 154 25.05 1.98 -25.15
N THR A 155 24.38 1.44 -24.15
CA THR A 155 23.30 2.12 -23.44
C THR A 155 23.72 2.51 -22.02
N LEU A 156 23.14 3.58 -21.51
CA LEU A 156 23.23 4.02 -20.12
C LEU A 156 21.83 4.13 -19.54
N ARG A 157 21.69 3.82 -18.25
CA ARG A 157 20.49 4.14 -17.49
C ARG A 157 20.79 5.33 -16.58
N GLU A 158 20.01 6.37 -16.74
CA GLU A 158 20.13 7.63 -15.99
C GLU A 158 18.89 7.80 -15.11
N PRO A 159 19.02 8.33 -13.86
CA PRO A 159 17.87 8.69 -13.04
C PRO A 159 17.03 9.77 -13.72
N LEU A 160 15.75 9.84 -13.35
CA LEU A 160 14.78 10.76 -13.96
C LEU A 160 14.88 12.18 -13.41
N GLY A 161 15.01 12.32 -12.09
CA GLY A 161 14.96 13.60 -11.37
C GLY A 161 14.11 13.55 -10.11
N PRO A 162 13.37 14.62 -9.77
CA PRO A 162 12.43 14.62 -8.66
C PRO A 162 11.25 13.66 -8.89
N VAL A 163 10.97 12.80 -7.91
CA VAL A 163 9.89 11.80 -7.91
C VAL A 163 8.90 12.12 -6.82
N ALA A 164 7.62 12.28 -7.15
CA ALA A 164 6.55 12.36 -6.17
C ALA A 164 6.05 10.97 -5.81
N ARG A 165 6.04 10.63 -4.50
CA ARG A 165 5.50 9.38 -3.95
C ARG A 165 4.24 9.71 -3.13
N ILE A 166 3.08 9.30 -3.63
CA ILE A 166 1.76 9.53 -3.03
C ILE A 166 1.20 8.18 -2.59
N PHE A 167 0.79 8.05 -1.35
CA PHE A 167 0.34 6.75 -0.83
C PHE A 167 -0.89 6.87 0.10
N PRO A 168 -1.65 5.74 0.27
CA PRO A 168 -2.90 5.72 1.01
C PRO A 168 -2.69 5.48 2.50
N PHE A 169 -3.80 5.50 3.24
CA PHE A 169 -3.88 5.48 4.69
C PHE A 169 -3.75 4.08 5.34
N ASN A 170 -3.80 3.00 4.58
CA ASN A 170 -3.93 1.65 5.16
C ASN A 170 -2.63 1.08 5.74
N HIS A 171 -1.46 1.48 5.24
CA HIS A 171 -0.13 1.12 5.78
C HIS A 171 0.81 2.33 5.69
N PRO A 172 0.53 3.44 6.41
CA PRO A 172 1.14 4.74 6.14
C PRO A 172 2.67 4.75 6.21
N PHE A 173 3.27 4.31 7.34
CA PHE A 173 4.72 4.35 7.45
C PHE A 173 5.42 3.25 6.62
N MET A 174 4.77 2.11 6.41
CA MET A 174 5.33 1.05 5.57
C MET A 174 5.55 1.55 4.14
N PHE A 175 4.55 2.21 3.58
CA PHE A 175 4.69 2.82 2.26
C PHE A 175 5.68 3.99 2.27
N ALA A 176 5.63 4.85 3.29
CA ALA A 176 6.57 5.97 3.41
C ALA A 176 8.03 5.50 3.43
N ALA A 177 8.35 4.47 4.21
CA ALA A 177 9.72 3.97 4.35
C ALA A 177 10.13 3.04 3.21
N GLY A 178 9.27 2.09 2.82
CA GLY A 178 9.59 1.11 1.79
C GLY A 178 9.68 1.72 0.38
N LYS A 179 8.76 2.63 0.06
CA LYS A 179 8.62 3.15 -1.31
C LYS A 179 9.57 4.31 -1.66
N ILE A 180 10.40 4.78 -0.73
CA ILE A 180 11.55 5.65 -1.07
C ILE A 180 12.73 4.84 -1.61
N ALA A 181 12.77 3.54 -1.38
CA ALA A 181 13.95 2.70 -1.61
C ALA A 181 14.37 2.66 -3.09
N ALA A 182 13.47 2.29 -3.99
CA ALA A 182 13.76 2.18 -5.42
C ALA A 182 14.19 3.51 -6.06
N PRO A 183 13.43 4.62 -5.91
CA PRO A 183 13.83 5.89 -6.52
C PRO A 183 15.15 6.44 -5.95
N LEU A 184 15.40 6.35 -4.63
CA LEU A 184 16.67 6.79 -4.03
C LEU A 184 17.83 5.90 -4.47
N ALA A 185 17.65 4.58 -4.54
CA ALA A 185 18.65 3.65 -5.06
C ALA A 185 19.03 3.97 -6.50
N ALA A 186 18.05 4.35 -7.33
CA ALA A 186 18.26 4.73 -8.71
C ALA A 186 18.95 6.10 -8.88
N GLY A 187 19.07 6.90 -7.82
CA GLY A 187 19.69 8.22 -7.84
C GLY A 187 18.71 9.39 -8.05
N ASN A 188 17.43 9.16 -7.88
CA ASN A 188 16.40 10.21 -7.90
C ASN A 188 16.24 10.86 -6.53
N THR A 189 15.72 12.08 -6.50
CA THR A 189 15.24 12.74 -5.29
C THR A 189 13.77 12.45 -5.09
N VAL A 190 13.29 12.45 -3.85
CA VAL A 190 11.93 12.02 -3.50
C VAL A 190 11.19 13.09 -2.71
N ILE A 191 9.91 13.27 -3.07
CA ILE A 191 8.96 14.07 -2.32
C ILE A 191 7.83 13.14 -1.89
N LEU A 192 7.75 12.87 -0.58
CA LEU A 192 6.66 12.08 0.01
C LEU A 192 5.43 12.96 0.22
N LYS A 193 4.28 12.43 -0.15
CA LYS A 193 2.98 13.00 0.19
C LYS A 193 2.17 11.97 0.97
N PRO A 194 2.16 12.04 2.32
CA PRO A 194 1.37 11.13 3.16
C PRO A 194 -0.14 11.31 2.96
N PRO A 195 -0.94 10.30 3.35
CA PRO A 195 -2.40 10.43 3.35
C PRO A 195 -2.86 11.48 4.37
N GLU A 196 -3.88 12.26 4.02
CA GLU A 196 -4.44 13.26 4.93
C GLU A 196 -5.09 12.65 6.17
N GLN A 197 -5.60 11.41 6.06
CA GLN A 197 -6.27 10.69 7.15
C GLN A 197 -5.30 10.17 8.21
N ALA A 198 -4.07 9.79 7.80
CA ALA A 198 -3.08 9.17 8.68
C ALA A 198 -1.64 9.61 8.35
N PRO A 199 -1.29 10.89 8.53
CA PRO A 199 0.02 11.42 8.16
C PRO A 199 1.08 11.25 9.25
N LEU A 200 0.69 10.99 10.51
CA LEU A 200 1.54 11.19 11.67
C LEU A 200 2.76 10.26 11.71
N SER A 201 2.60 9.00 11.35
CA SER A 201 3.71 8.04 11.31
C SER A 201 4.74 8.38 10.24
N THR A 202 4.30 8.93 9.10
CA THR A 202 5.21 9.42 8.05
C THR A 202 6.00 10.63 8.53
N ILE A 203 5.36 11.57 9.20
CA ILE A 203 6.05 12.74 9.76
C ILE A 203 7.06 12.29 10.82
N ARG A 204 6.70 11.34 11.69
CA ARG A 204 7.61 10.75 12.67
C ARG A 204 8.76 10.01 12.00
N LEU A 205 8.51 9.28 10.92
CA LEU A 205 9.56 8.64 10.12
C LEU A 205 10.57 9.68 9.59
N MET A 206 10.12 10.83 9.11
CA MET A 206 11.02 11.90 8.67
C MET A 206 11.87 12.46 9.82
N GLU A 207 11.33 12.55 11.05
CA GLU A 207 12.13 12.93 12.24
C GLU A 207 13.19 11.85 12.57
N ILE A 208 12.85 10.56 12.41
CA ILE A 208 13.78 9.44 12.61
C ILE A 208 14.91 9.43 11.56
N LEU A 209 14.58 9.80 10.32
CA LEU A 209 15.54 9.84 9.20
C LEU A 209 16.27 11.18 9.07
N ASP A 210 15.96 12.15 9.93
CA ASP A 210 16.59 13.48 9.87
C ASP A 210 18.12 13.40 9.92
N GLY A 211 18.76 14.19 9.06
CA GLY A 211 20.22 14.21 8.89
C GLY A 211 20.84 12.97 8.25
N LEU A 212 20.04 11.99 7.79
CA LEU A 212 20.56 10.79 7.13
C LEU A 212 20.88 11.05 5.66
N PHE A 213 19.96 11.67 4.93
CA PHE A 213 20.15 11.99 3.52
C PHE A 213 20.60 13.45 3.37
N PRO A 214 21.36 13.79 2.29
CA PRO A 214 21.67 15.18 2.00
C PRO A 214 20.41 16.05 1.89
N PRO A 215 20.48 17.34 2.22
CA PRO A 215 19.36 18.27 2.07
C PRO A 215 18.73 18.19 0.67
N GLY A 216 17.40 18.14 0.58
CA GLY A 216 16.66 18.08 -0.66
C GLY A 216 16.55 16.68 -1.31
N VAL A 217 17.32 15.68 -0.89
CA VAL A 217 17.26 14.31 -1.44
C VAL A 217 15.96 13.61 -1.04
N LEU A 218 15.54 13.75 0.20
CA LEU A 218 14.28 13.25 0.72
C LEU A 218 13.48 14.39 1.34
N ASN A 219 12.28 14.60 0.84
CA ASN A 219 11.38 15.67 1.26
C ASN A 219 10.02 15.07 1.62
N CYS A 220 9.25 15.77 2.44
CA CYS A 220 7.89 15.37 2.83
C CYS A 220 7.00 16.59 2.92
N ILE A 221 5.85 16.55 2.27
CA ILE A 221 4.81 17.58 2.35
C ILE A 221 3.46 16.94 2.64
N ALA A 222 2.93 17.19 3.82
CA ALA A 222 1.59 16.76 4.18
C ALA A 222 0.54 17.60 3.43
N GLY A 223 -0.65 17.04 3.26
CA GLY A 223 -1.74 17.75 2.61
C GLY A 223 -2.79 16.82 2.02
N GLY A 224 -3.87 17.41 1.57
CA GLY A 224 -5.00 16.72 1.00
C GLY A 224 -4.87 16.42 -0.50
N ARG A 225 -6.03 16.36 -1.15
CA ARG A 225 -6.17 16.10 -2.59
C ARG A 225 -5.45 17.15 -3.44
N ASP A 226 -5.57 18.43 -3.08
CA ASP A 226 -5.03 19.54 -3.89
C ASP A 226 -3.49 19.53 -3.90
N THR A 227 -2.84 19.19 -2.77
CA THR A 227 -1.40 18.99 -2.69
C THR A 227 -0.94 17.86 -3.62
N GLY A 228 -1.68 16.72 -3.63
CA GLY A 228 -1.38 15.61 -4.54
C GLY A 228 -1.58 15.98 -6.01
N ALA A 229 -2.61 16.75 -6.32
CA ALA A 229 -2.86 17.24 -7.68
C ALA A 229 -1.76 18.21 -8.14
N ALA A 230 -1.35 19.17 -7.27
CA ALA A 230 -0.27 20.10 -7.56
C ALA A 230 1.06 19.38 -7.86
N LEU A 231 1.44 18.38 -7.05
CA LEU A 231 2.61 17.53 -7.35
C LEU A 231 2.48 16.81 -8.70
N SER A 232 1.29 16.31 -9.02
CA SER A 232 1.07 15.54 -10.23
C SER A 232 1.18 16.36 -11.52
N VAL A 233 0.83 17.66 -11.48
CA VAL A 233 0.93 18.57 -12.63
C VAL A 233 2.27 19.31 -12.68
N HIS A 234 3.05 19.35 -11.60
CA HIS A 234 4.25 20.18 -11.50
C HIS A 234 5.28 19.82 -12.59
N PRO A 235 5.77 20.79 -13.39
CA PRO A 235 6.63 20.52 -14.56
C PRO A 235 7.99 19.91 -14.20
N ASP A 236 8.53 20.23 -13.03
CA ASP A 236 9.83 19.72 -12.57
C ASP A 236 9.75 18.37 -11.85
N VAL A 237 8.55 17.83 -11.58
CA VAL A 237 8.37 16.44 -11.14
C VAL A 237 8.45 15.53 -12.37
N GLN A 238 9.43 14.63 -12.39
CA GLN A 238 9.72 13.77 -13.53
C GLN A 238 8.98 12.43 -13.49
N ALA A 239 8.59 11.99 -12.30
CA ALA A 239 7.77 10.79 -12.13
C ALA A 239 6.78 10.97 -10.97
N VAL A 240 5.59 10.39 -11.12
CA VAL A 240 4.60 10.26 -10.05
C VAL A 240 4.33 8.78 -9.81
N ALA A 241 4.62 8.32 -8.61
CA ALA A 241 4.27 6.98 -8.17
C ALA A 241 3.15 7.07 -7.13
N LEU A 242 2.01 6.47 -7.45
CA LEU A 242 0.80 6.53 -6.63
C LEU A 242 0.35 5.12 -6.24
N ILE A 243 0.14 4.92 -4.95
CA ILE A 243 -0.68 3.82 -4.43
C ILE A 243 -2.02 4.45 -4.00
N GLY A 244 -3.15 3.97 -4.54
CA GLY A 244 -4.44 4.57 -4.22
C GLY A 244 -5.63 4.06 -5.01
N SER A 245 -6.70 4.84 -5.09
CA SER A 245 -7.90 4.45 -5.83
C SER A 245 -7.71 4.57 -7.35
N VAL A 246 -8.49 3.79 -8.11
CA VAL A 246 -8.55 3.87 -9.59
C VAL A 246 -8.84 5.31 -10.06
N GLY A 247 -9.73 6.01 -9.36
CA GLY A 247 -10.05 7.41 -9.68
C GLY A 247 -8.85 8.34 -9.54
N ALA A 248 -8.06 8.17 -8.47
CA ALA A 248 -6.83 8.94 -8.25
C ALA A 248 -5.77 8.60 -9.30
N GLY A 249 -5.59 7.31 -9.64
CA GLY A 249 -4.67 6.89 -10.70
C GLY A 249 -5.01 7.48 -12.06
N LYS A 250 -6.30 7.48 -12.43
CA LYS A 250 -6.77 8.13 -13.67
C LYS A 250 -6.51 9.64 -13.67
N ALA A 251 -6.65 10.31 -12.53
CA ALA A 251 -6.34 11.74 -12.41
C ALA A 251 -4.84 12.01 -12.59
N VAL A 252 -3.98 11.19 -11.98
CA VAL A 252 -2.52 11.28 -12.16
C VAL A 252 -2.13 11.05 -13.63
N LEU A 253 -2.69 10.04 -14.32
CA LEU A 253 -2.41 9.81 -15.73
C LEU A 253 -2.79 10.99 -16.63
N ARG A 254 -3.95 11.62 -16.39
CA ARG A 254 -4.35 12.83 -17.12
C ARG A 254 -3.35 13.97 -16.89
N SER A 255 -2.96 14.20 -15.65
CA SER A 255 -1.96 15.23 -15.32
C SER A 255 -0.59 14.94 -15.91
N ALA A 256 -0.16 13.69 -15.91
CA ALA A 256 1.12 13.26 -16.44
C ALA A 256 1.23 13.44 -17.96
N ALA A 257 0.11 13.32 -18.68
CA ALA A 257 0.07 13.51 -20.13
C ALA A 257 0.55 14.90 -20.57
N GLU A 258 0.28 15.96 -19.79
CA GLU A 258 0.66 17.33 -20.11
C GLU A 258 2.20 17.55 -20.16
N THR A 259 2.96 16.70 -19.45
CA THR A 259 4.43 16.84 -19.34
C THR A 259 5.16 15.56 -19.74
N MET A 260 4.46 14.52 -20.23
CA MET A 260 5.01 13.21 -20.59
C MET A 260 5.81 12.55 -19.45
N LYS A 261 5.50 12.87 -18.18
CA LYS A 261 6.20 12.30 -17.04
C LYS A 261 5.87 10.82 -16.81
N ARG A 262 6.80 10.10 -16.21
CA ARG A 262 6.61 8.70 -15.85
C ARG A 262 5.54 8.53 -14.78
N THR A 263 4.79 7.43 -14.85
CA THR A 263 3.80 7.06 -13.84
C THR A 263 3.98 5.60 -13.45
N LEU A 264 4.00 5.34 -12.14
CA LEU A 264 3.93 4.01 -11.55
C LEU A 264 2.70 3.98 -10.63
N LEU A 265 1.74 3.11 -10.94
CA LEU A 265 0.42 3.16 -10.32
C LEU A 265 0.07 1.79 -9.75
N GLU A 266 -0.13 1.71 -8.45
CA GLU A 266 -0.70 0.60 -7.72
C GLU A 266 -2.09 0.97 -7.22
N LEU A 267 -3.11 0.36 -7.81
CA LEU A 267 -4.50 0.79 -7.62
C LEU A 267 -5.34 -0.33 -6.99
N GLY A 268 -6.64 -0.08 -6.89
CA GLY A 268 -7.57 -0.97 -6.24
C GLY A 268 -7.70 -2.36 -6.87
N GLY A 269 -8.23 -3.30 -6.10
CA GLY A 269 -8.51 -4.67 -6.51
C GLY A 269 -9.93 -5.12 -6.14
N LYS A 270 -10.48 -6.07 -6.92
CA LYS A 270 -11.66 -6.85 -6.55
C LYS A 270 -11.30 -8.33 -6.65
N ASN A 271 -10.36 -8.73 -5.81
CA ASN A 271 -9.60 -9.94 -5.97
C ASN A 271 -10.42 -11.19 -5.63
N ALA A 272 -10.16 -12.26 -6.38
CA ALA A 272 -10.86 -13.53 -6.23
C ALA A 272 -10.01 -14.56 -5.47
N MET A 273 -10.65 -15.34 -4.62
CA MET A 273 -10.14 -16.58 -4.07
C MET A 273 -11.01 -17.73 -4.57
N VAL A 274 -10.40 -18.73 -5.20
CA VAL A 274 -11.11 -19.86 -5.82
C VAL A 274 -10.79 -21.13 -5.07
N ILE A 275 -11.85 -21.81 -4.57
CA ILE A 275 -11.76 -23.07 -3.84
C ILE A 275 -12.27 -24.20 -4.73
N TYR A 276 -11.37 -25.09 -5.13
CA TYR A 276 -11.66 -26.28 -5.92
C TYR A 276 -12.19 -27.42 -5.03
N PRO A 277 -12.88 -28.43 -5.60
CA PRO A 277 -13.51 -29.51 -4.83
C PRO A 277 -12.50 -30.41 -4.09
N ASP A 278 -11.25 -30.41 -4.51
CA ASP A 278 -10.14 -31.18 -3.92
C ASP A 278 -9.26 -30.34 -2.98
N ALA A 279 -9.63 -29.10 -2.68
CA ALA A 279 -8.85 -28.24 -1.80
C ALA A 279 -8.74 -28.81 -0.38
N ASP A 280 -7.60 -28.64 0.26
CA ASP A 280 -7.47 -28.87 1.69
C ASP A 280 -8.35 -27.87 2.46
N LEU A 281 -9.45 -28.35 3.01
CA LEU A 281 -10.46 -27.51 3.64
C LEU A 281 -9.92 -26.67 4.80
N ARG A 282 -9.01 -27.23 5.60
CA ARG A 282 -8.49 -26.51 6.77
C ARG A 282 -7.66 -25.31 6.31
N SER A 283 -6.68 -25.54 5.45
CA SER A 283 -5.79 -24.49 4.95
C SER A 283 -6.57 -23.45 4.14
N ALA A 284 -7.56 -23.89 3.33
CA ALA A 284 -8.37 -22.99 2.53
C ALA A 284 -9.28 -22.09 3.38
N VAL A 285 -9.87 -22.61 4.48
CA VAL A 285 -10.67 -21.83 5.45
C VAL A 285 -9.79 -20.78 6.15
N GLU A 286 -8.63 -21.21 6.65
CA GLU A 286 -7.66 -20.27 7.25
C GLU A 286 -7.22 -19.20 6.23
N GLY A 287 -7.02 -19.60 4.97
CA GLY A 287 -6.69 -18.72 3.86
C GLY A 287 -7.81 -17.74 3.52
N ALA A 288 -9.07 -18.15 3.51
CA ALA A 288 -10.22 -17.28 3.24
C ALA A 288 -10.35 -16.15 4.28
N VAL A 289 -10.17 -16.50 5.56
CA VAL A 289 -10.23 -15.52 6.65
C VAL A 289 -9.01 -14.59 6.61
N ARG A 290 -7.80 -15.13 6.39
CA ARG A 290 -6.56 -14.33 6.28
C ARG A 290 -6.58 -13.44 5.04
N GLY A 291 -6.92 -13.99 3.88
CA GLY A 291 -6.87 -13.29 2.60
C GLY A 291 -7.84 -12.13 2.47
N MET A 292 -8.94 -12.12 3.24
CA MET A 292 -9.84 -10.96 3.29
C MET A 292 -9.23 -9.79 4.08
N ASN A 293 -8.13 -10.00 4.80
CA ASN A 293 -7.45 -8.98 5.59
C ASN A 293 -8.38 -8.31 6.64
N PHE A 294 -9.19 -9.12 7.33
CA PHE A 294 -10.08 -8.60 8.38
C PHE A 294 -9.32 -7.87 9.51
N THR A 295 -8.07 -8.24 9.77
CA THR A 295 -7.20 -7.52 10.72
C THR A 295 -7.18 -6.01 10.44
N TRP A 296 -7.10 -5.61 9.17
CA TRP A 296 -7.11 -4.22 8.71
C TRP A 296 -8.48 -3.77 8.19
N CYS A 297 -9.55 -4.38 8.72
CA CYS A 297 -10.92 -4.10 8.29
C CYS A 297 -11.13 -4.25 6.78
N GLY A 298 -10.45 -5.19 6.12
CA GLY A 298 -10.51 -5.35 4.67
C GLY A 298 -9.94 -4.17 3.88
N GLN A 299 -9.28 -3.21 4.53
CA GLN A 299 -8.69 -2.02 3.90
C GLN A 299 -7.32 -2.35 3.28
N SER A 300 -7.31 -3.32 2.37
CA SER A 300 -6.12 -3.74 1.61
C SER A 300 -6.48 -3.96 0.14
N CYS A 301 -5.66 -3.42 -0.76
CA CYS A 301 -5.80 -3.61 -2.20
C CYS A 301 -5.70 -5.10 -2.60
N GLY A 302 -4.95 -5.91 -1.84
CA GLY A 302 -4.78 -7.36 -2.03
C GLY A 302 -5.88 -8.22 -1.39
N SER A 303 -6.88 -7.66 -0.67
CA SER A 303 -7.94 -8.45 -0.03
C SER A 303 -8.69 -9.31 -1.03
N THR A 304 -8.76 -10.63 -0.78
CA THR A 304 -9.55 -11.57 -1.60
C THR A 304 -11.03 -11.45 -1.26
N SER A 305 -11.62 -10.32 -1.64
CA SER A 305 -12.99 -9.93 -1.27
C SER A 305 -14.09 -10.63 -2.04
N ARG A 306 -13.74 -11.44 -3.07
CA ARG A 306 -14.63 -12.36 -3.77
C ARG A 306 -14.17 -13.80 -3.52
N LEU A 307 -15.03 -14.62 -2.89
CA LEU A 307 -14.75 -16.00 -2.57
C LEU A 307 -15.62 -16.93 -3.43
N TYR A 308 -15.00 -17.67 -4.36
CA TYR A 308 -15.66 -18.65 -5.21
C TYR A 308 -15.45 -20.05 -4.63
N VAL A 309 -16.52 -20.66 -4.10
CA VAL A 309 -16.47 -22.00 -3.49
C VAL A 309 -17.18 -23.01 -4.39
N HIS A 310 -16.50 -24.14 -4.68
CA HIS A 310 -17.16 -25.20 -5.43
C HIS A 310 -18.40 -25.68 -4.70
N ARG A 311 -19.50 -25.92 -5.45
CA ARG A 311 -20.82 -26.27 -4.90
C ARG A 311 -20.78 -27.43 -3.90
N SER A 312 -19.96 -28.45 -4.16
CA SER A 312 -19.85 -29.62 -3.30
C SER A 312 -19.29 -29.35 -1.90
N LEU A 313 -18.62 -28.23 -1.71
CA LEU A 313 -17.97 -27.84 -0.45
C LEU A 313 -18.66 -26.66 0.22
N HIS A 314 -19.55 -25.96 -0.49
CA HIS A 314 -20.02 -24.61 -0.13
C HIS A 314 -20.53 -24.51 1.31
N ASP A 315 -21.47 -25.35 1.72
CA ASP A 315 -22.14 -25.22 3.02
C ASP A 315 -21.19 -25.54 4.18
N GLU A 316 -20.42 -26.64 4.07
CA GLU A 316 -19.41 -27.01 5.06
C GLU A 316 -18.31 -25.97 5.15
N PHE A 317 -17.83 -25.48 4.01
CA PHE A 317 -16.79 -24.46 3.95
C PHE A 317 -17.25 -23.17 4.62
N MET A 318 -18.44 -22.67 4.29
CA MET A 318 -18.97 -21.43 4.86
C MET A 318 -19.26 -21.54 6.36
N GLN A 319 -19.72 -22.69 6.84
CA GLN A 319 -19.85 -22.94 8.27
C GLN A 319 -18.49 -22.81 8.97
N ARG A 320 -17.44 -23.45 8.43
CA ARG A 320 -16.07 -23.39 8.99
C ARG A 320 -15.46 -21.97 8.91
N VAL A 321 -15.63 -21.26 7.79
CA VAL A 321 -15.18 -19.87 7.63
C VAL A 321 -15.80 -18.96 8.68
N THR A 322 -17.12 -19.08 8.91
CA THR A 322 -17.84 -18.28 9.90
C THR A 322 -17.32 -18.54 11.33
N GLN A 323 -17.07 -19.81 11.66
CA GLN A 323 -16.51 -20.19 12.97
C GLN A 323 -15.10 -19.67 13.16
N GLU A 324 -14.24 -19.83 12.14
CA GLU A 324 -12.85 -19.36 12.18
C GLU A 324 -12.80 -17.83 12.26
N LEU A 325 -13.63 -17.11 11.52
CA LEU A 325 -13.74 -15.66 11.57
C LEU A 325 -14.13 -15.19 12.98
N ALA A 326 -15.18 -15.76 13.58
CA ALA A 326 -15.63 -15.42 14.92
C ALA A 326 -14.56 -15.70 16.00
N ARG A 327 -13.72 -16.72 15.78
CA ARG A 327 -12.62 -17.09 16.67
C ARG A 327 -11.45 -16.12 16.57
N LYS A 328 -11.08 -15.69 15.35
CA LYS A 328 -9.84 -14.92 15.07
C LYS A 328 -10.03 -13.41 15.10
N HIS A 329 -11.18 -12.90 14.65
CA HIS A 329 -11.34 -11.47 14.43
C HIS A 329 -12.52 -10.90 15.22
N ARG A 330 -12.16 -9.99 16.13
CA ARG A 330 -13.15 -9.18 16.87
C ARG A 330 -12.67 -7.73 16.82
N PRO A 331 -13.57 -6.78 16.49
CA PRO A 331 -13.26 -5.36 16.59
C PRO A 331 -12.79 -4.97 17.99
N GLY A 332 -11.76 -4.15 18.06
CA GLY A 332 -11.18 -3.67 19.32
C GLY A 332 -10.35 -2.41 19.11
N ILE A 333 -10.03 -1.73 20.21
CA ILE A 333 -9.19 -0.52 20.19
C ILE A 333 -7.82 -0.88 19.60
N ALA A 334 -7.40 -0.18 18.56
CA ALA A 334 -6.23 -0.53 17.76
C ALA A 334 -4.91 -0.52 18.55
N THR A 335 -4.82 0.31 19.58
CA THR A 335 -3.64 0.44 20.46
C THR A 335 -3.53 -0.62 21.52
N HIS A 336 -4.53 -1.49 21.69
CA HIS A 336 -4.46 -2.64 22.59
C HIS A 336 -3.74 -3.80 21.90
N LEU A 337 -2.76 -4.40 22.58
CA LEU A 337 -1.91 -5.45 22.01
C LEU A 337 -2.64 -6.79 21.73
N ASP A 338 -3.82 -7.00 22.28
CA ASP A 338 -4.66 -8.18 22.03
C ASP A 338 -5.74 -7.96 20.95
N THR A 339 -5.85 -6.74 20.42
CA THR A 339 -6.78 -6.43 19.33
C THR A 339 -6.42 -7.21 18.06
N THR A 340 -7.41 -7.86 17.48
CA THR A 340 -7.24 -8.70 16.28
C THR A 340 -7.85 -8.10 15.01
N MET A 341 -8.74 -7.13 15.17
CA MET A 341 -9.33 -6.33 14.08
C MET A 341 -9.52 -4.90 14.57
N GLY A 342 -9.06 -3.93 13.80
CA GLY A 342 -9.11 -2.52 14.17
C GLY A 342 -10.37 -1.78 13.75
N ALA A 343 -10.26 -0.45 13.58
CA ALA A 343 -11.31 0.45 13.11
C ALA A 343 -11.13 0.80 11.63
N MET A 344 -12.19 1.29 10.99
CA MET A 344 -12.11 1.94 9.67
C MET A 344 -11.34 3.25 9.80
N ALA A 345 -10.43 3.51 8.88
CA ALA A 345 -9.47 4.62 9.01
C ALA A 345 -10.10 6.03 8.99
N SER A 346 -11.30 6.19 8.48
CA SER A 346 -11.99 7.48 8.42
C SER A 346 -13.50 7.35 8.37
N ARG A 347 -14.21 8.42 8.76
CA ARG A 347 -15.67 8.50 8.67
C ARG A 347 -16.16 8.24 7.22
N ALA A 348 -15.50 8.83 6.24
CA ALA A 348 -15.88 8.65 4.84
C ALA A 348 -15.79 7.19 4.39
N GLN A 349 -14.74 6.46 4.80
CA GLN A 349 -14.57 5.06 4.46
C GLN A 349 -15.55 4.16 5.24
N TYR A 350 -15.83 4.51 6.49
CA TYR A 350 -16.84 3.86 7.33
C TYR A 350 -18.24 3.96 6.70
N ASP A 351 -18.67 5.17 6.36
CA ASP A 351 -20.00 5.43 5.77
C ASP A 351 -20.12 4.77 4.39
N ARG A 352 -19.05 4.82 3.58
CA ARG A 352 -18.98 4.09 2.30
C ARG A 352 -19.18 2.58 2.48
N THR A 353 -18.54 1.98 3.46
CA THR A 353 -18.66 0.53 3.71
C THR A 353 -20.09 0.16 4.12
N LEU A 354 -20.71 0.93 5.00
CA LEU A 354 -22.12 0.72 5.39
C LEU A 354 -23.06 0.86 4.20
N HIS A 355 -22.80 1.82 3.30
CA HIS A 355 -23.57 1.97 2.07
C HIS A 355 -23.46 0.73 1.16
N TYR A 356 -22.27 0.12 1.00
CA TYR A 356 -22.14 -1.13 0.24
C TYR A 356 -22.78 -2.32 0.92
N ILE A 357 -22.76 -2.40 2.24
CA ILE A 357 -23.49 -3.44 2.99
C ILE A 357 -24.98 -3.32 2.69
N GLN A 358 -25.55 -2.10 2.76
CA GLN A 358 -26.95 -1.89 2.44
C GLN A 358 -27.26 -2.22 0.96
N ALA A 359 -26.39 -1.80 0.03
CA ALA A 359 -26.55 -2.15 -1.39
C ALA A 359 -26.57 -3.66 -1.62
N GLY A 360 -25.73 -4.44 -0.93
CA GLY A 360 -25.76 -5.90 -1.02
C GLY A 360 -27.10 -6.51 -0.55
N ILE A 361 -27.67 -5.96 0.52
CA ILE A 361 -29.00 -6.38 1.03
C ILE A 361 -30.09 -6.02 0.00
N ASP A 362 -30.09 -4.77 -0.49
CA ASP A 362 -31.10 -4.25 -1.42
C ASP A 362 -31.07 -4.99 -2.77
N GLU A 363 -29.89 -5.40 -3.23
CA GLU A 363 -29.70 -6.20 -4.46
C GLU A 363 -30.01 -7.68 -4.28
N GLY A 364 -30.35 -8.12 -3.06
CA GLY A 364 -30.86 -9.46 -2.74
C GLY A 364 -29.78 -10.49 -2.42
N ALA A 365 -28.56 -10.07 -2.04
CA ALA A 365 -27.57 -10.97 -1.45
C ALA A 365 -28.00 -11.38 -0.02
N THR A 366 -27.68 -12.60 0.38
CA THR A 366 -28.00 -13.10 1.72
C THR A 366 -26.89 -12.73 2.70
N LEU A 367 -27.23 -11.93 3.70
CA LEU A 367 -26.31 -11.59 4.79
C LEU A 367 -26.14 -12.82 5.73
N LEU A 368 -24.95 -13.41 5.72
CA LEU A 368 -24.64 -14.58 6.55
C LEU A 368 -24.20 -14.18 7.97
N THR A 369 -23.38 -13.11 8.09
CA THR A 369 -22.90 -12.58 9.38
C THR A 369 -22.50 -11.11 9.24
N GLY A 370 -22.44 -10.38 10.37
CA GLY A 370 -22.04 -8.98 10.43
C GLY A 370 -23.13 -8.01 9.92
N GLY A 371 -22.76 -7.20 8.95
CA GLY A 371 -23.68 -6.27 8.27
C GLY A 371 -24.04 -5.02 9.08
N ARG A 372 -23.30 -4.72 10.14
CA ARG A 372 -23.62 -3.63 11.07
C ARG A 372 -22.38 -3.08 11.78
N THR A 373 -22.56 -1.98 12.48
CA THR A 373 -21.59 -1.41 13.41
C THR A 373 -21.36 -2.34 14.61
N ALA A 374 -20.17 -2.31 15.19
CA ALA A 374 -19.88 -3.09 16.40
C ALA A 374 -20.80 -2.65 17.57
N ARG A 375 -21.29 -3.65 18.33
CA ARG A 375 -22.28 -3.41 19.41
C ARG A 375 -21.65 -3.24 20.79
N ASP A 376 -20.35 -3.50 20.93
CA ASP A 376 -19.68 -3.34 22.21
C ASP A 376 -19.74 -1.89 22.65
N ALA A 377 -20.19 -1.64 23.88
CA ALA A 377 -20.33 -0.30 24.43
C ALA A 377 -18.98 0.44 24.52
N GLN A 378 -17.87 -0.29 24.61
CA GLN A 378 -16.51 0.30 24.64
C GLN A 378 -16.08 0.81 23.25
N LEU A 379 -16.73 0.39 22.17
CA LEU A 379 -16.42 0.73 20.78
C LEU A 379 -17.36 1.79 20.17
N LYS A 380 -18.31 2.31 20.95
CA LYS A 380 -19.41 3.18 20.45
C LYS A 380 -18.93 4.49 19.80
N ASP A 381 -17.78 5.02 20.25
CA ASP A 381 -17.24 6.29 19.79
C ASP A 381 -16.29 6.14 18.58
N GLY A 382 -15.95 4.89 18.22
CA GLY A 382 -15.06 4.56 17.12
C GLY A 382 -15.77 4.12 15.85
N LEU A 383 -14.99 3.95 14.80
CA LEU A 383 -15.45 3.61 13.45
C LEU A 383 -15.40 2.10 13.20
N PHE A 384 -16.10 1.31 13.99
CA PHE A 384 -16.04 -0.14 13.96
C PHE A 384 -17.20 -0.76 13.20
N ILE A 385 -16.89 -1.65 12.25
CA ILE A 385 -17.84 -2.46 11.48
C ILE A 385 -17.53 -3.93 11.77
N GLU A 386 -18.57 -4.73 12.06
CA GLU A 386 -18.39 -6.17 12.25
C GLU A 386 -17.93 -6.84 10.95
N PRO A 387 -17.09 -7.90 11.02
CA PRO A 387 -16.77 -8.71 9.85
C PRO A 387 -18.04 -9.20 9.17
N THR A 388 -18.15 -8.91 7.87
CA THR A 388 -19.41 -9.10 7.12
C THR A 388 -19.20 -10.10 5.99
N ILE A 389 -20.11 -11.08 5.88
CA ILE A 389 -20.12 -12.09 4.81
C ILE A 389 -21.47 -12.09 4.14
N PHE A 390 -21.49 -11.96 2.82
CA PHE A 390 -22.65 -12.18 1.96
C PHE A 390 -22.52 -13.48 1.18
N THR A 391 -23.60 -14.26 1.10
CA THR A 391 -23.75 -15.43 0.23
C THR A 391 -24.82 -15.19 -0.83
N GLY A 392 -24.94 -16.09 -1.81
CA GLY A 392 -25.89 -15.88 -2.91
C GLY A 392 -25.61 -14.64 -3.75
N VAL A 393 -24.36 -14.18 -3.75
CA VAL A 393 -23.93 -13.01 -4.52
C VAL A 393 -23.95 -13.35 -6.01
N ARG A 394 -24.55 -12.47 -6.83
CA ARG A 394 -24.55 -12.58 -8.30
C ARG A 394 -23.51 -11.65 -8.92
N PRO A 395 -22.98 -11.98 -10.11
CA PRO A 395 -21.95 -11.18 -10.77
C PRO A 395 -22.37 -9.75 -11.14
N ASP A 396 -23.67 -9.47 -11.26
CA ASP A 396 -24.23 -8.15 -11.58
C ASP A 396 -24.29 -7.20 -10.37
N MET A 397 -24.24 -7.71 -9.15
CA MET A 397 -24.33 -6.93 -7.92
C MET A 397 -23.12 -5.99 -7.74
N ARG A 398 -23.35 -4.83 -7.12
CA ARG A 398 -22.28 -3.85 -6.83
C ARG A 398 -21.21 -4.45 -5.91
N ILE A 399 -21.61 -5.20 -4.89
CA ILE A 399 -20.67 -5.87 -3.97
C ILE A 399 -19.83 -6.97 -4.66
N ALA A 400 -20.22 -7.43 -5.86
CA ALA A 400 -19.47 -8.37 -6.68
C ALA A 400 -18.39 -7.68 -7.55
N ARG A 401 -18.61 -6.44 -7.96
CA ARG A 401 -17.84 -5.76 -9.01
C ARG A 401 -16.99 -4.61 -8.49
N GLU A 402 -17.50 -3.86 -7.53
CA GLU A 402 -16.86 -2.63 -7.03
C GLU A 402 -15.99 -2.93 -5.80
N GLU A 403 -14.86 -2.26 -5.70
CA GLU A 403 -13.99 -2.30 -4.52
C GLU A 403 -14.65 -1.56 -3.35
N ILE A 404 -14.91 -2.28 -2.26
CA ILE A 404 -15.50 -1.71 -1.04
C ILE A 404 -14.43 -1.07 -0.16
N PHE A 405 -13.27 -1.72 -0.05
CA PHE A 405 -12.16 -1.38 0.84
C PHE A 405 -12.61 -1.37 2.31
N GLY A 406 -13.38 -2.40 2.68
CA GLY A 406 -13.99 -2.60 4.00
C GLY A 406 -14.16 -4.08 4.31
N PRO A 407 -14.58 -4.48 5.54
CA PRO A 407 -14.59 -5.86 6.01
C PRO A 407 -15.79 -6.67 5.46
N VAL A 408 -15.95 -6.69 4.13
CA VAL A 408 -17.08 -7.30 3.43
C VAL A 408 -16.59 -8.34 2.43
N LEU A 409 -16.91 -9.61 2.69
CA LEU A 409 -16.61 -10.76 1.85
C LEU A 409 -17.86 -11.16 1.05
N SER A 410 -17.74 -11.22 -0.28
CA SER A 410 -18.78 -11.64 -1.22
C SER A 410 -18.52 -13.08 -1.67
N VAL A 411 -19.48 -14.00 -1.42
CA VAL A 411 -19.32 -15.44 -1.68
C VAL A 411 -20.20 -15.88 -2.83
N PHE A 412 -19.56 -16.65 -3.74
CA PHE A 412 -20.17 -17.24 -4.93
C PHE A 412 -20.05 -18.76 -4.86
N SER A 413 -21.10 -19.47 -5.30
CA SER A 413 -21.06 -20.92 -5.52
C SER A 413 -20.83 -21.21 -7.01
N TRP A 414 -19.96 -22.16 -7.34
CA TRP A 414 -19.68 -22.55 -8.72
C TRP A 414 -19.61 -24.07 -8.91
N ASP A 415 -19.84 -24.53 -10.14
CA ASP A 415 -19.77 -25.94 -10.54
C ASP A 415 -19.19 -26.12 -11.97
N ASP A 416 -19.08 -25.03 -12.74
CA ASP A 416 -18.47 -24.99 -14.05
C ASP A 416 -17.22 -24.08 -14.01
N GLU A 417 -16.04 -24.66 -14.29
CA GLU A 417 -14.75 -23.96 -14.21
C GLU A 417 -14.65 -22.82 -15.22
N ASP A 418 -15.14 -23.01 -16.43
CA ASP A 418 -15.02 -22.00 -17.50
C ASP A 418 -15.88 -20.78 -17.19
N ARG A 419 -17.09 -21.01 -16.72
CA ARG A 419 -17.98 -19.95 -16.26
C ARG A 419 -17.40 -19.21 -15.03
N MET A 420 -16.92 -19.95 -14.05
CA MET A 420 -16.31 -19.37 -12.85
C MET A 420 -15.11 -18.50 -13.21
N LEU A 421 -14.20 -18.97 -14.08
CA LEU A 421 -13.04 -18.18 -14.51
C LEU A 421 -13.45 -16.96 -15.33
N ALA A 422 -14.52 -17.04 -16.14
CA ALA A 422 -15.08 -15.89 -16.83
C ALA A 422 -15.60 -14.84 -15.82
N GLU A 423 -16.29 -15.25 -14.77
CA GLU A 423 -16.77 -14.36 -13.69
C GLU A 423 -15.62 -13.78 -12.88
N VAL A 424 -14.59 -14.56 -12.53
CA VAL A 424 -13.36 -14.09 -11.86
C VAL A 424 -12.71 -12.97 -12.66
N ASN A 425 -12.62 -13.16 -13.98
CA ASN A 425 -12.03 -12.18 -14.91
C ASN A 425 -12.99 -11.06 -15.32
N GLY A 426 -14.27 -11.16 -15.00
CA GLY A 426 -15.34 -10.25 -15.47
C GLY A 426 -15.37 -8.87 -14.81
N THR A 427 -14.35 -8.48 -14.04
CA THR A 427 -14.23 -7.14 -13.46
C THR A 427 -13.23 -6.29 -14.25
N GLU A 428 -13.34 -4.97 -14.12
CA GLU A 428 -12.36 -4.02 -14.68
C GLU A 428 -11.02 -4.00 -13.93
N LEU A 429 -10.94 -4.74 -12.82
CA LEU A 429 -9.78 -4.83 -11.94
C LEU A 429 -9.10 -6.19 -12.08
N GLY A 430 -7.81 -6.25 -11.76
CA GLY A 430 -7.02 -7.48 -11.84
C GLY A 430 -5.71 -7.36 -11.04
N LEU A 431 -5.80 -7.09 -9.72
CA LEU A 431 -4.60 -6.94 -8.90
C LEU A 431 -4.06 -8.29 -8.44
N THR A 432 -4.80 -9.00 -7.61
CA THR A 432 -4.38 -10.30 -7.09
C THR A 432 -5.46 -11.37 -7.26
N ALA A 433 -5.07 -12.64 -7.14
CA ALA A 433 -5.99 -13.76 -6.99
C ALA A 433 -5.31 -14.91 -6.22
N SER A 434 -6.13 -15.82 -5.67
CA SER A 434 -5.67 -16.99 -4.94
C SER A 434 -6.46 -18.23 -5.41
N VAL A 435 -5.76 -19.35 -5.62
CA VAL A 435 -6.34 -20.62 -6.09
C VAL A 435 -6.00 -21.71 -5.07
N TRP A 436 -6.99 -22.49 -4.66
CA TRP A 436 -6.84 -23.54 -3.66
C TRP A 436 -7.25 -24.90 -4.21
N THR A 437 -6.31 -25.80 -4.34
CA THR A 437 -6.46 -27.17 -4.89
C THR A 437 -5.27 -28.02 -4.49
N THR A 438 -5.44 -29.32 -4.31
CA THR A 438 -4.35 -30.26 -4.12
C THR A 438 -3.72 -30.72 -5.45
N SER A 439 -4.38 -30.44 -6.58
CA SER A 439 -3.89 -30.77 -7.91
C SER A 439 -2.99 -29.67 -8.47
N LEU A 440 -1.69 -29.93 -8.58
CA LEU A 440 -0.73 -29.00 -9.18
C LEU A 440 -1.15 -28.54 -10.59
N ASN A 441 -1.62 -29.47 -11.43
CA ASN A 441 -2.05 -29.17 -12.80
C ASN A 441 -3.25 -28.21 -12.81
N THR A 442 -4.21 -28.42 -11.93
CA THR A 442 -5.38 -27.54 -11.79
C THR A 442 -4.95 -26.15 -11.32
N GLY A 443 -4.11 -26.07 -10.29
CA GLY A 443 -3.61 -24.80 -9.78
C GLY A 443 -2.87 -23.96 -10.84
N LEU A 444 -1.94 -24.59 -11.57
CA LEU A 444 -1.17 -23.92 -12.63
C LEU A 444 -2.04 -23.52 -13.82
N ARG A 445 -3.00 -24.37 -14.21
CA ARG A 445 -3.96 -24.05 -15.29
C ARG A 445 -4.85 -22.87 -14.93
N ALA A 446 -5.40 -22.84 -13.73
CA ALA A 446 -6.23 -21.75 -13.24
C ALA A 446 -5.42 -20.45 -13.12
N ALA A 447 -4.24 -20.51 -12.51
CA ALA A 447 -3.34 -19.34 -12.39
C ALA A 447 -3.01 -18.72 -13.75
N LYS A 448 -2.75 -19.54 -14.78
CA LYS A 448 -2.49 -19.06 -16.16
C LYS A 448 -3.70 -18.37 -16.78
N ARG A 449 -4.92 -18.79 -16.45
CA ARG A 449 -6.17 -18.25 -17.04
C ARG A 449 -6.71 -17.03 -16.30
N ILE A 450 -6.34 -16.82 -15.05
CA ILE A 450 -6.75 -15.67 -14.25
C ILE A 450 -6.02 -14.40 -14.73
N GLN A 451 -6.78 -13.33 -14.94
CA GLN A 451 -6.28 -12.02 -15.40
C GLN A 451 -5.97 -11.10 -14.21
N SER A 452 -5.02 -11.51 -13.39
CA SER A 452 -4.51 -10.72 -12.26
C SER A 452 -2.98 -10.68 -12.31
N GLY A 453 -2.40 -9.57 -11.82
CA GLY A 453 -0.95 -9.38 -11.89
C GLY A 453 -0.17 -10.22 -10.89
N TYR A 454 -0.80 -10.67 -9.79
CA TYR A 454 -0.20 -11.55 -8.78
C TYR A 454 -1.17 -12.68 -8.43
N VAL A 455 -0.76 -13.92 -8.60
CA VAL A 455 -1.60 -15.10 -8.33
C VAL A 455 -0.89 -16.05 -7.39
N TRP A 456 -1.53 -16.36 -6.27
CA TRP A 456 -1.09 -17.39 -5.32
C TRP A 456 -1.76 -18.74 -5.62
N VAL A 457 -1.06 -19.84 -5.35
CA VAL A 457 -1.62 -21.19 -5.32
C VAL A 457 -1.42 -21.75 -3.92
N ASN A 458 -2.50 -22.12 -3.24
CA ASN A 458 -2.55 -22.59 -1.85
C ASN A 458 -1.91 -21.60 -0.85
N GLU A 459 -1.98 -20.32 -1.17
CA GLU A 459 -1.47 -19.20 -0.36
C GLU A 459 -2.29 -17.94 -0.65
N CYS A 460 -2.19 -16.91 0.21
CA CYS A 460 -2.75 -15.58 0.00
C CYS A 460 -2.02 -14.54 0.84
N SER A 461 -2.02 -13.28 0.40
CA SER A 461 -1.48 -12.12 1.12
C SER A 461 0.00 -12.21 1.51
N VAL A 462 0.79 -13.05 0.85
CA VAL A 462 2.24 -13.16 1.04
C VAL A 462 2.95 -12.47 -0.12
N HIS A 463 3.81 -11.50 0.23
CA HIS A 463 4.69 -10.82 -0.72
C HIS A 463 6.11 -11.35 -0.57
N ILE A 464 6.76 -11.62 -1.68
CA ILE A 464 8.14 -12.13 -1.72
C ILE A 464 9.01 -11.03 -2.32
N PRO A 465 10.01 -10.51 -1.61
CA PRO A 465 10.94 -9.52 -2.15
C PRO A 465 11.56 -10.01 -3.47
N GLY A 466 11.45 -9.19 -4.51
CA GLY A 466 11.87 -9.53 -5.86
C GLY A 466 10.79 -10.13 -6.76
N ALA A 467 9.65 -10.53 -6.22
CA ALA A 467 8.50 -10.93 -7.03
C ALA A 467 7.72 -9.69 -7.48
N PRO A 468 7.46 -9.51 -8.80
CA PRO A 468 6.78 -8.32 -9.32
C PRO A 468 5.36 -8.22 -8.77
N PHE A 469 5.06 -7.15 -8.02
CA PHE A 469 3.71 -6.83 -7.56
C PHE A 469 3.11 -5.72 -8.42
N GLY A 470 1.85 -5.89 -8.84
CA GLY A 470 1.14 -4.88 -9.62
C GLY A 470 -0.03 -5.45 -10.41
N GLY A 471 -0.94 -4.58 -10.81
CA GLY A 471 -2.21 -4.96 -11.40
C GLY A 471 -2.21 -5.14 -12.90
N TYR A 472 -3.19 -5.91 -13.38
CA TYR A 472 -3.70 -5.92 -14.74
C TYR A 472 -4.87 -4.94 -14.85
N LYS A 473 -5.31 -4.63 -16.07
CA LYS A 473 -6.48 -3.79 -16.35
C LYS A 473 -6.38 -2.43 -15.62
N GLN A 474 -7.43 -2.04 -14.88
CA GLN A 474 -7.45 -0.76 -14.15
C GLN A 474 -6.83 -0.84 -12.74
N SER A 475 -6.21 -1.97 -12.38
CA SER A 475 -5.53 -2.12 -11.07
C SER A 475 -4.12 -1.55 -11.04
N GLY A 476 -3.56 -1.09 -12.16
CA GLY A 476 -2.29 -0.39 -12.12
C GLY A 476 -1.53 -0.34 -13.44
N VAL A 477 -0.39 0.36 -13.38
CA VAL A 477 0.59 0.52 -14.46
C VAL A 477 1.99 0.37 -13.86
N GLY A 478 2.80 -0.50 -14.42
CA GLY A 478 4.13 -0.84 -13.89
C GLY A 478 4.11 -1.98 -12.87
N ARG A 479 5.25 -2.22 -12.24
CA ARG A 479 5.41 -3.23 -11.19
C ARG A 479 6.27 -2.70 -10.05
N GLU A 480 5.90 -3.04 -8.83
CA GLU A 480 6.65 -2.71 -7.61
C GLU A 480 7.29 -3.96 -6.98
N GLU A 481 8.10 -3.78 -5.95
CA GLU A 481 8.72 -4.81 -5.11
C GLU A 481 9.77 -5.69 -5.84
N CYS A 482 10.21 -5.30 -7.03
CA CYS A 482 11.12 -6.07 -7.89
C CYS A 482 12.15 -5.18 -8.59
N LYS A 483 13.06 -5.80 -9.35
CA LYS A 483 14.08 -5.08 -10.12
C LYS A 483 13.45 -4.12 -11.14
N GLU A 484 12.33 -4.48 -11.72
CA GLU A 484 11.60 -3.65 -12.68
C GLU A 484 11.22 -2.31 -12.06
N GLU A 485 10.80 -2.25 -10.77
CA GLU A 485 10.54 -0.99 -10.06
C GLU A 485 11.77 -0.07 -10.07
N LEU A 486 12.95 -0.63 -9.78
CA LEU A 486 14.20 0.14 -9.81
C LEU A 486 14.44 0.76 -11.20
N LEU A 487 14.17 0.00 -12.26
CA LEU A 487 14.37 0.43 -13.65
C LEU A 487 13.31 1.43 -14.13
N GLU A 488 12.08 1.38 -13.58
CA GLU A 488 11.03 2.39 -13.86
C GLU A 488 11.44 3.81 -13.43
N PHE A 489 12.31 3.94 -12.43
CA PHE A 489 12.88 5.22 -11.99
C PHE A 489 14.14 5.61 -12.76
N THR A 490 14.38 5.02 -13.94
CA THR A 490 15.49 5.36 -14.83
C THR A 490 15.00 5.57 -16.25
N GLN A 491 15.78 6.29 -17.04
CA GLN A 491 15.60 6.40 -18.49
C GLN A 491 16.83 5.84 -19.21
N LEU A 492 16.60 5.27 -20.39
CA LEU A 492 17.62 4.66 -21.23
C LEU A 492 18.17 5.69 -22.22
N LYS A 493 19.51 5.86 -22.23
CA LYS A 493 20.22 6.66 -23.23
C LYS A 493 21.07 5.72 -24.09
N ASN A 494 20.95 5.81 -25.42
CA ASN A 494 21.87 5.14 -26.33
C ASN A 494 23.02 6.07 -26.74
N VAL A 495 24.25 5.58 -26.68
CA VAL A 495 25.46 6.28 -27.12
C VAL A 495 26.10 5.50 -28.27
N ASN A 496 26.19 6.14 -29.41
CA ASN A 496 26.85 5.56 -30.60
C ASN A 496 28.15 6.33 -30.88
N VAL A 497 29.27 5.63 -30.82
CA VAL A 497 30.62 6.20 -31.04
C VAL A 497 31.17 5.66 -32.36
N LYS A 498 31.46 6.56 -33.30
CA LYS A 498 32.25 6.23 -34.48
C LYS A 498 33.73 6.24 -34.08
N LEU A 499 34.36 5.10 -34.10
CA LEU A 499 35.80 5.01 -33.92
C LEU A 499 36.43 5.38 -35.26
N GLY A 500 37.48 6.24 -35.20
CA GLY A 500 38.14 6.81 -36.37
C GLY A 500 38.84 5.77 -37.26
#